data_9e86476c218f09fe96a103d912b3333d
#
_entry.id   9e86476c218f09fe96a103d912b3333d
#
_cell.length_a   1.000
_cell.length_b   1.000
_cell.length_c   1.000
_cell.angle_alpha   90.00
_cell.angle_beta   90.00
_cell.angle_gamma   90.00
#
_symmetry.space_group_name_H-M   'P 1'
#
loop_
_entity.id
_entity.type
_entity.pdbx_description
1 polymer ?
#
loop_
_entity_poly.entity_id
_entity_poly.type
_entity_poly.pdbx_seq_one_letter_code
_entity_poly.pdbx_strand_id
1 'polypeptide(L)'
;MRSKTLSADGDLRTFAVILETGDEIMASLQSFAEAEKLTAAHFSAIGALSHAVISYFDWEKKEYLKIPVREQVEVAAFSGDVAIGPEGKPAIHAHVVLGQRSGAALAGHLNEGHVRPTLEIILTETPAHLHKQVDPASGLALIRL
;
A
#
# COMPACT_ATOMS: atom_id res chain seq x y z
N MET A 1 11.26 -4.91 -9.20
CA MET A 1 9.79 -5.06 -9.39
C MET A 1 9.49 -5.64 -10.77
N ARG A 2 8.56 -6.61 -10.88
CA ARG A 2 8.01 -7.16 -12.13
C ARG A 2 6.48 -7.14 -12.05
N SER A 3 5.79 -6.99 -13.18
CA SER A 3 4.34 -7.02 -13.23
C SER A 3 3.82 -7.81 -14.43
N LYS A 4 2.58 -8.30 -14.32
CA LYS A 4 1.86 -8.99 -15.39
C LYS A 4 0.37 -8.68 -15.27
N THR A 5 -0.26 -8.29 -16.38
CA THR A 5 -1.71 -8.24 -16.46
C THR A 5 -2.27 -9.65 -16.47
N LEU A 6 -3.14 -9.97 -15.51
CA LEU A 6 -3.80 -11.28 -15.38
C LEU A 6 -5.12 -11.32 -16.15
N SER A 7 -5.86 -10.21 -16.13
CA SER A 7 -7.09 -10.04 -16.91
C SER A 7 -7.29 -8.58 -17.28
N ALA A 8 -7.98 -8.35 -18.40
CA ALA A 8 -8.42 -7.03 -18.83
C ALA A 8 -9.75 -7.18 -19.56
N ASP A 9 -10.78 -6.47 -19.08
CA ASP A 9 -12.10 -6.35 -19.71
C ASP A 9 -12.50 -4.86 -19.64
N GLY A 10 -12.25 -4.16 -20.75
CA GLY A 10 -12.33 -2.70 -20.77
C GLY A 10 -11.36 -2.09 -19.76
N ASP A 11 -11.91 -1.24 -18.89
CA ASP A 11 -11.16 -0.56 -17.83
C ASP A 11 -11.04 -1.39 -16.53
N LEU A 12 -11.60 -2.61 -16.49
CA LEU A 12 -11.45 -3.53 -15.39
C LEU A 12 -10.22 -4.40 -15.61
N ARG A 13 -9.12 -4.09 -14.94
CA ARG A 13 -7.85 -4.80 -15.08
C ARG A 13 -7.41 -5.41 -13.76
N THR A 14 -6.83 -6.60 -13.83
CA THR A 14 -6.18 -7.25 -12.67
C THR A 14 -4.71 -7.50 -12.99
N PHE A 15 -3.85 -7.17 -12.05
CA PHE A 15 -2.40 -7.29 -12.17
C PHE A 15 -1.83 -8.17 -11.05
N ALA A 16 -0.82 -8.96 -11.40
CA ALA A 16 0.15 -9.43 -10.43
C ALA A 16 1.36 -8.49 -10.46
N VAL A 17 1.74 -7.96 -9.31
CA VAL A 17 2.93 -7.12 -9.12
C VAL A 17 3.82 -7.80 -8.10
N ILE A 18 5.02 -8.18 -8.53
CA ILE A 18 5.97 -8.89 -7.70
C ILE A 18 7.15 -7.98 -7.37
N LEU A 19 7.31 -7.70 -6.09
CA LEU A 19 8.47 -7.00 -5.57
C LEU A 19 9.53 -8.00 -5.11
N GLU A 20 10.79 -7.65 -5.32
CA GLU A 20 11.94 -8.51 -5.07
C GLU A 20 12.83 -7.91 -3.98
N THR A 21 13.81 -8.68 -3.51
CA THR A 21 14.75 -8.22 -2.48
C THR A 21 15.33 -6.85 -2.83
N GLY A 22 15.17 -5.90 -1.92
CA GLY A 22 15.67 -4.54 -2.02
C GLY A 22 14.67 -3.52 -2.57
N ASP A 23 13.54 -3.97 -3.17
CA ASP A 23 12.49 -3.05 -3.55
C ASP A 23 11.86 -2.41 -2.29
N GLU A 24 11.57 -1.12 -2.37
CA GLU A 24 10.76 -0.40 -1.36
C GLU A 24 9.30 -0.38 -1.83
N ILE A 25 8.39 -0.80 -0.93
CA ILE A 25 7.01 -1.09 -1.28
C ILE A 25 6.27 0.15 -1.79
N MET A 26 6.29 1.25 -1.02
CA MET A 26 5.47 2.42 -1.32
C MET A 26 5.95 3.12 -2.59
N ALA A 27 7.26 3.25 -2.78
CA ALA A 27 7.84 3.82 -3.99
C ALA A 27 7.55 2.95 -5.23
N SER A 28 7.63 1.62 -5.08
CA SER A 28 7.33 0.68 -6.17
C SER A 28 5.87 0.73 -6.59
N LEU A 29 4.94 0.72 -5.61
CA LEU A 29 3.51 0.83 -5.89
C LEU A 29 3.14 2.19 -6.50
N GLN A 30 3.74 3.29 -6.02
CA GLN A 30 3.53 4.62 -6.58
C GLN A 30 3.97 4.67 -8.04
N SER A 31 5.17 4.17 -8.35
CA SER A 31 5.69 4.10 -9.71
C SER A 31 4.79 3.25 -10.62
N PHE A 32 4.31 2.11 -10.12
CA PHE A 32 3.40 1.24 -10.87
C PHE A 32 2.06 1.94 -11.14
N ALA A 33 1.45 2.54 -10.12
CA ALA A 33 0.18 3.24 -10.25
C ALA A 33 0.23 4.41 -11.25
N GLU A 34 1.34 5.16 -11.26
CA GLU A 34 1.57 6.24 -12.22
C GLU A 34 1.78 5.71 -13.65
N ALA A 35 2.57 4.65 -13.82
CA ALA A 35 2.85 4.04 -15.12
C ALA A 35 1.56 3.48 -15.75
N GLU A 36 0.73 2.79 -14.96
CA GLU A 36 -0.54 2.22 -15.40
C GLU A 36 -1.70 3.23 -15.39
N LYS A 37 -1.47 4.46 -14.92
CA LYS A 37 -2.46 5.56 -14.81
C LYS A 37 -3.68 5.15 -13.99
N LEU A 38 -3.46 4.44 -12.89
CA LEU A 38 -4.54 3.95 -12.02
C LEU A 38 -5.27 5.11 -11.37
N THR A 39 -6.60 5.07 -11.38
CA THR A 39 -7.45 6.11 -10.79
C THR A 39 -8.35 5.58 -9.68
N ALA A 40 -8.56 4.27 -9.65
CA ALA A 40 -9.27 3.56 -8.58
C ALA A 40 -8.87 2.10 -8.60
N ALA A 41 -8.24 1.62 -7.53
CA ALA A 41 -7.85 0.23 -7.40
C ALA A 41 -7.82 -0.18 -5.94
N HIS A 42 -7.89 -1.48 -5.70
CA HIS A 42 -7.56 -2.08 -4.42
C HIS A 42 -6.52 -3.17 -4.62
N PHE A 43 -5.79 -3.50 -3.57
CA PHE A 43 -4.80 -4.56 -3.62
C PHE A 43 -4.70 -5.32 -2.30
N SER A 44 -4.21 -6.55 -2.43
CA SER A 44 -3.79 -7.38 -1.30
C SER A 44 -2.47 -8.06 -1.62
N ALA A 45 -1.67 -8.34 -0.58
CA ALA A 45 -0.41 -9.03 -0.76
C ALA A 45 -0.01 -9.85 0.47
N ILE A 46 0.88 -10.82 0.21
CA ILE A 46 1.64 -11.55 1.21
C ILE A 46 3.11 -11.62 0.79
N GLY A 47 4.00 -11.87 1.74
CA GLY A 47 5.44 -11.95 1.49
C GLY A 47 6.25 -11.74 2.75
N ALA A 48 7.44 -11.16 2.64
CA ALA A 48 8.27 -10.86 3.79
C ALA A 48 9.16 -9.63 3.56
N LEU A 49 9.56 -8.99 4.67
CA LEU A 49 10.37 -7.78 4.67
C LEU A 49 11.62 -7.98 5.52
N SER A 50 12.71 -7.32 5.13
CA SER A 50 13.90 -7.21 5.98
C SER A 50 13.70 -6.25 7.15
N HIS A 51 12.91 -5.18 6.95
CA HIS A 51 12.53 -4.17 7.94
C HIS A 51 11.41 -3.30 7.39
N ALA A 52 10.74 -2.55 8.27
CA ALA A 52 9.65 -1.65 7.90
C ALA A 52 9.53 -0.48 8.89
N VAL A 53 8.79 0.53 8.50
CA VAL A 53 8.24 1.57 9.37
C VAL A 53 6.73 1.57 9.21
N ILE A 54 6.02 1.24 10.28
CA ILE A 54 4.58 1.38 10.36
C ILE A 54 4.19 2.56 11.23
N SER A 55 2.93 2.97 11.22
CA SER A 55 2.47 4.05 12.10
C SER A 55 1.08 3.82 12.63
N TYR A 56 0.84 4.48 13.77
CA TYR A 56 -0.47 4.68 14.39
C TYR A 56 -0.86 6.15 14.28
N PHE A 57 -2.07 6.43 13.80
CA PHE A 57 -2.58 7.80 13.75
C PHE A 57 -3.11 8.22 15.13
N ASP A 58 -2.43 9.19 15.75
CA ASP A 58 -2.87 9.80 17.00
C ASP A 58 -3.94 10.86 16.69
N TRP A 59 -5.19 10.55 17.03
CA TRP A 59 -6.33 11.42 16.75
C TRP A 59 -6.26 12.76 17.47
N GLU A 60 -5.74 12.79 18.70
CA GLU A 60 -5.67 14.03 19.49
C GLU A 60 -4.59 14.99 18.96
N LYS A 61 -3.48 14.44 18.48
CA LYS A 61 -2.36 15.20 17.93
C LYS A 61 -2.46 15.45 16.44
N LYS A 62 -3.37 14.75 15.74
CA LYS A 62 -3.51 14.79 14.27
C LYS A 62 -2.21 14.45 13.53
N GLU A 63 -1.46 13.48 14.06
CA GLU A 63 -0.18 13.06 13.51
C GLU A 63 0.02 11.54 13.54
N TYR A 64 0.90 11.05 12.68
CA TYR A 64 1.32 9.65 12.66
C TYR A 64 2.50 9.42 13.61
N LEU A 65 2.31 8.55 14.59
CA LEU A 65 3.37 8.05 15.48
C LEU A 65 4.08 6.90 14.78
N LYS A 66 5.34 7.10 14.38
CA LYS A 66 6.13 6.08 13.67
C LYS A 66 6.63 4.99 14.61
N ILE A 67 6.49 3.74 14.17
CA ILE A 67 6.91 2.52 14.86
C ILE A 67 7.90 1.78 13.94
N PRO A 68 9.21 1.92 14.15
CA PRO A 68 10.20 1.21 13.35
C PRO A 68 10.26 -0.28 13.72
N VAL A 69 10.22 -1.15 12.71
CA VAL A 69 10.37 -2.61 12.81
C VAL A 69 11.73 -2.97 12.22
N ARG A 70 12.72 -3.25 13.08
CA ARG A 70 14.14 -3.40 12.71
C ARG A 70 14.58 -4.86 12.59
N GLU A 71 13.65 -5.76 12.30
CA GLU A 71 13.90 -7.17 12.13
C GLU A 71 13.18 -7.70 10.90
N GLN A 72 13.58 -8.88 10.44
CA GLN A 72 12.84 -9.58 9.40
C GLN A 72 11.45 -9.97 9.92
N VAL A 73 10.43 -9.74 9.09
CA VAL A 73 9.03 -10.03 9.40
C VAL A 73 8.32 -10.63 8.19
N GLU A 74 7.33 -11.47 8.48
CA GLU A 74 6.38 -11.94 7.47
C GLU A 74 5.29 -10.89 7.24
N VAL A 75 4.92 -10.65 6.00
CA VAL A 75 3.72 -9.89 5.65
C VAL A 75 2.54 -10.85 5.65
N ALA A 76 1.88 -10.97 6.80
CA ALA A 76 0.72 -11.85 6.98
C ALA A 76 -0.54 -11.30 6.28
N ALA A 77 -0.64 -9.98 6.18
CA ALA A 77 -1.64 -9.29 5.39
C ALA A 77 -1.11 -7.90 5.01
N PHE A 78 -1.33 -7.50 3.78
CA PHE A 78 -1.09 -6.16 3.28
C PHE A 78 -2.26 -5.80 2.37
N SER A 79 -2.93 -4.70 2.64
CA SER A 79 -4.06 -4.26 1.84
C SER A 79 -4.11 -2.74 1.76
N GLY A 80 -4.71 -2.25 0.68
CA GLY A 80 -4.84 -0.83 0.49
C GLY A 80 -5.65 -0.47 -0.75
N ASP A 81 -5.70 0.83 -0.98
CA ASP A 81 -6.37 1.43 -2.13
C ASP A 81 -5.43 2.36 -2.90
N VAL A 82 -5.79 2.57 -4.16
CA VAL A 82 -5.27 3.64 -5.01
C VAL A 82 -6.44 4.51 -5.40
N ALA A 83 -6.32 5.82 -5.22
CA ALA A 83 -7.30 6.79 -5.66
C ALA A 83 -6.57 8.08 -6.09
N ILE A 84 -7.24 8.97 -6.81
CA ILE A 84 -6.64 10.26 -7.17
C ILE A 84 -6.58 11.16 -5.94
N GLY A 85 -5.38 11.55 -5.57
CA GLY A 85 -5.10 12.46 -4.47
C GLY A 85 -5.45 13.93 -4.80
N PRO A 86 -5.37 14.82 -3.79
CA PRO A 86 -5.66 16.25 -3.97
C PRO A 86 -4.81 16.93 -5.04
N GLU A 87 -3.62 16.40 -5.34
CA GLU A 87 -2.71 16.92 -6.36
C GLU A 87 -2.97 16.37 -7.78
N GLY A 88 -4.05 15.59 -7.96
CA GLY A 88 -4.40 15.01 -9.26
C GLY A 88 -3.55 13.80 -9.68
N LYS A 89 -2.80 13.21 -8.75
CA LYS A 89 -1.97 12.02 -8.97
C LYS A 89 -2.51 10.81 -8.20
N PRO A 90 -2.18 9.57 -8.61
CA PRO A 90 -2.46 8.40 -7.80
C PRO A 90 -1.88 8.56 -6.39
N ALA A 91 -2.68 8.28 -5.38
CA ALA A 91 -2.30 8.32 -3.97
C ALA A 91 -2.63 6.97 -3.33
N ILE A 92 -1.64 6.33 -2.75
CA ILE A 92 -1.75 5.00 -2.16
C ILE A 92 -2.01 5.14 -0.67
N HIS A 93 -2.96 4.36 -0.17
CA HIS A 93 -3.20 4.20 1.26
C HIS A 93 -3.14 2.71 1.59
N ALA A 94 -2.30 2.33 2.53
CA ALA A 94 -2.01 0.93 2.81
C ALA A 94 -1.82 0.65 4.29
N HIS A 95 -2.37 -0.48 4.73
CA HIS A 95 -2.17 -1.05 6.06
C HIS A 95 -1.55 -2.43 5.97
N VAL A 96 -0.77 -2.79 6.98
CA VAL A 96 -0.01 -4.03 7.02
C VAL A 96 -0.12 -4.73 8.37
N VAL A 97 -0.12 -6.06 8.35
CA VAL A 97 0.08 -6.92 9.52
C VAL A 97 1.39 -7.66 9.34
N LEU A 98 2.32 -7.43 10.24
CA LEU A 98 3.68 -7.97 10.22
C LEU A 98 3.84 -9.04 11.31
N GLY A 99 4.08 -10.27 10.90
CA GLY A 99 4.37 -11.39 11.78
C GLY A 99 5.84 -11.43 12.20
N GLN A 100 6.12 -11.38 13.49
CA GLN A 100 7.46 -11.49 14.05
C GLN A 100 7.86 -12.96 14.24
N ARG A 101 9.15 -13.22 14.42
CA ARG A 101 9.70 -14.56 14.69
C ARG A 101 9.04 -15.27 15.89
N SER A 102 8.56 -14.52 16.85
CA SER A 102 7.86 -15.04 18.03
C SER A 102 6.43 -15.52 17.74
N GLY A 103 5.89 -15.20 16.55
CA GLY A 103 4.47 -15.35 16.21
C GLY A 103 3.59 -14.18 16.65
N ALA A 104 4.16 -13.21 17.37
CA ALA A 104 3.45 -11.96 17.65
C ALA A 104 3.28 -11.13 16.37
N ALA A 105 2.26 -10.27 16.34
CA ALA A 105 1.97 -9.43 15.20
C ALA A 105 2.01 -7.94 15.56
N LEU A 106 2.55 -7.14 14.62
CA LEU A 106 2.48 -5.70 14.63
C LEU A 106 1.59 -5.26 13.46
N ALA A 107 0.75 -4.27 13.65
CA ALA A 107 -0.11 -3.78 12.58
C ALA A 107 -0.19 -2.25 12.58
N GLY A 108 -0.39 -1.67 11.40
CA GLY A 108 -0.54 -0.23 11.27
C GLY A 108 -0.54 0.24 9.82
N HIS A 109 -0.56 1.55 9.66
CA HIS A 109 -0.36 2.21 8.38
C HIS A 109 1.09 2.00 7.91
N LEU A 110 1.30 1.56 6.67
CA LEU A 110 2.63 1.36 6.13
C LEU A 110 3.22 2.69 5.64
N ASN A 111 4.36 3.09 6.20
CA ASN A 111 5.12 4.24 5.71
C ASN A 111 6.27 3.80 4.79
N GLU A 112 6.94 2.72 5.16
CA GLU A 112 8.12 2.22 4.47
C GLU A 112 8.25 0.72 4.71
N GLY A 113 8.61 -0.05 3.66
CA GLY A 113 8.82 -1.49 3.77
C GLY A 113 9.81 -1.98 2.72
N HIS A 114 10.88 -2.67 3.16
CA HIS A 114 11.91 -3.21 2.28
C HIS A 114 11.77 -4.72 2.13
N VAL A 115 11.48 -5.14 0.90
CA VAL A 115 11.17 -6.52 0.57
C VAL A 115 12.40 -7.45 0.73
N ARG A 116 12.15 -8.63 1.29
CA ARG A 116 13.07 -9.77 1.32
C ARG A 116 12.34 -11.06 1.75
N PRO A 117 12.21 -12.13 0.93
CA PRO A 117 12.73 -12.22 -0.43
C PRO A 117 11.76 -11.71 -1.49
N THR A 118 10.45 -11.66 -1.22
CA THR A 118 9.39 -11.29 -2.16
C THR A 118 8.20 -10.65 -1.47
N LEU A 119 7.48 -9.81 -2.19
CA LEU A 119 6.12 -9.41 -1.87
C LEU A 119 5.25 -9.59 -3.12
N GLU A 120 4.22 -10.41 -3.01
CA GLU A 120 3.36 -10.83 -4.11
C GLU A 120 2.01 -10.13 -3.98
N ILE A 121 1.77 -9.17 -4.87
CA ILE A 121 0.63 -8.27 -4.83
C ILE A 121 -0.34 -8.63 -5.94
N ILE A 122 -1.62 -8.80 -5.61
CA ILE A 122 -2.71 -8.82 -6.57
C ILE A 122 -3.44 -7.49 -6.44
N LEU A 123 -3.49 -6.75 -7.56
CA LEU A 123 -4.13 -5.45 -7.65
C LEU A 123 -5.24 -5.51 -8.69
N THR A 124 -6.44 -5.06 -8.31
CA THR A 124 -7.60 -4.95 -9.20
C THR A 124 -8.01 -3.50 -9.35
N GLU A 125 -7.97 -2.99 -10.57
CA GLU A 125 -8.48 -1.69 -10.95
C GLU A 125 -10.00 -1.76 -11.18
N THR A 126 -10.69 -0.69 -10.86
CA THR A 126 -12.11 -0.51 -11.14
C THR A 126 -12.31 0.58 -12.20
N PRO A 127 -13.36 0.51 -13.04
CA PRO A 127 -13.59 1.51 -14.09
C PRO A 127 -14.05 2.88 -13.53
N ALA A 128 -14.51 2.93 -12.28
CA ALA A 128 -14.95 4.18 -11.65
C ALA A 128 -13.77 4.89 -10.99
N HIS A 129 -13.64 6.18 -11.23
CA HIS A 129 -12.63 6.99 -10.58
C HIS A 129 -12.96 7.23 -9.10
N LEU A 130 -11.95 7.14 -8.23
CA LEU A 130 -12.02 7.51 -6.83
C LEU A 130 -11.14 8.73 -6.57
N HIS A 131 -11.65 9.66 -5.76
CA HIS A 131 -10.93 10.87 -5.40
C HIS A 131 -10.76 10.99 -3.89
N LYS A 132 -9.58 11.43 -3.46
CA LYS A 132 -9.29 11.79 -2.07
C LYS A 132 -9.33 13.30 -1.90
N GLN A 133 -9.93 13.74 -0.81
CA GLN A 133 -9.96 15.14 -0.39
C GLN A 133 -9.46 15.24 1.04
N VAL A 134 -8.81 16.36 1.37
CA VAL A 134 -8.36 16.61 2.73
C VAL A 134 -9.58 16.76 3.65
N ASP A 135 -9.67 15.88 4.63
CA ASP A 135 -10.68 15.94 5.67
C ASP A 135 -10.31 16.99 6.74
N PRO A 136 -11.14 18.03 6.96
CA PRO A 136 -10.78 19.10 7.89
C PRO A 136 -10.62 18.64 9.34
N ALA A 137 -11.31 17.57 9.74
CA ALA A 137 -11.26 17.06 11.11
C ALA A 137 -9.98 16.31 11.43
N SER A 138 -9.43 15.55 10.47
CA SER A 138 -8.23 14.74 10.64
C SER A 138 -6.99 15.30 9.97
N GLY A 139 -7.14 16.13 8.94
CA GLY A 139 -6.07 16.57 8.06
C GLY A 139 -5.63 15.51 7.03
N LEU A 140 -6.27 14.33 7.02
CA LEU A 140 -5.93 13.23 6.12
C LEU A 140 -6.65 13.36 4.78
N ALA A 141 -6.02 12.87 3.71
CA ALA A 141 -6.64 12.73 2.40
C ALA A 141 -7.49 11.44 2.39
N LEU A 142 -8.80 11.59 2.50
CA LEU A 142 -9.78 10.49 2.56
C LEU A 142 -10.59 10.41 1.28
N ILE A 143 -11.02 9.18 0.90
CA ILE A 143 -11.92 8.99 -0.26
C ILE A 143 -13.25 9.70 0.00
N ARG A 144 -13.69 10.47 -0.99
CA ARG A 144 -14.99 11.11 -1.03
C ARG A 144 -15.79 10.58 -2.24
N LEU A 145 -17.05 10.23 -1.98
CA LEU A 145 -18.03 9.76 -2.98
C LEU A 145 -18.98 10.87 -3.37
#